data_3d997ddf2a02dd3af396aec6f27ed85e
#
_entry.id   3d997ddf2a02dd3af396aec6f27ed85e
#
_cell.length_a   1.000
_cell.length_b   1.000
_cell.length_c   1.000
_cell.angle_alpha   90.00
_cell.angle_beta   90.00
_cell.angle_gamma   90.00
#
_symmetry.space_group_name_H-M   'P 1'
#
loop_
_entity.id
_entity.type
_entity.pdbx_description
1 polymer ?
#
loop_
_entity_poly.entity_id
_entity_poly.type
_entity_poly.pdbx_seq_one_letter_code
_entity_poly.pdbx_strand_id
1 'polypeptide(L)'
;MAHYLETLRGWVAAWECDTAEHFTTGYYFDRFAQSTLRMLAELGYASDDPSLPGTRECYVRYLRELNKGDVFHIESGVIDCNENQVVLGHRVIDSDTGELCTTMEQVLNAPAKADSTPYQVEWEGPEKEERADVPAGATWMPTVADVVRQAETDWSGRLDLSGYVHRFSTASAQCQARFGMSPSYTREQRFGFSTFEFQLGFYGAAPGPGERLEVETAIAHIGRSSIRLVHRMARAPQGDLVATLSQMGVHLDLDARRPAPFPDELAQRARRLMA
;
A
#
# COMPACT_ATOMS: atom_id res chain seq x y z
N MET A 1 18.55 -22.07 -12.20
CA MET A 1 18.09 -21.62 -10.86
C MET A 1 17.30 -20.36 -11.09
N ALA A 2 16.09 -20.29 -10.55
CA ALA A 2 15.28 -19.07 -10.59
C ALA A 2 16.00 -17.99 -9.79
N HIS A 3 16.17 -16.81 -10.36
CA HIS A 3 16.85 -15.72 -9.69
C HIS A 3 15.96 -14.49 -9.63
N TYR A 4 15.81 -13.95 -8.43
CA TYR A 4 15.29 -12.60 -8.28
C TYR A 4 16.20 -11.60 -8.99
N LEU A 5 15.60 -10.68 -9.70
CA LEU A 5 16.30 -9.52 -10.28
C LEU A 5 16.34 -8.40 -9.25
N GLU A 6 17.51 -7.86 -8.97
CA GLU A 6 17.59 -6.60 -8.25
C GLU A 6 17.08 -5.46 -9.13
N THR A 7 15.95 -4.89 -8.77
CA THR A 7 15.23 -3.91 -9.59
C THR A 7 15.42 -2.47 -9.13
N LEU A 8 15.81 -2.27 -7.87
CA LEU A 8 16.00 -0.94 -7.30
C LEU A 8 16.99 -0.98 -6.13
N ARG A 9 17.77 0.08 -5.96
CA ARG A 9 18.48 0.42 -4.72
C ARG A 9 18.05 1.79 -4.24
N GLY A 10 17.91 1.95 -2.93
CA GLY A 10 17.48 3.19 -2.33
C GLY A 10 17.94 3.37 -0.90
N TRP A 11 17.58 4.50 -0.34
CA TRP A 11 17.74 4.81 1.08
C TRP A 11 16.51 5.60 1.54
N VAL A 12 16.24 5.58 2.84
CA VAL A 12 15.08 6.23 3.44
C VAL A 12 15.46 7.66 3.83
N ALA A 13 14.92 8.64 3.12
CA ALA A 13 15.14 10.05 3.43
C ALA A 13 14.24 10.48 4.61
N ALA A 14 14.70 11.48 5.38
CA ALA A 14 13.97 11.97 6.53
C ALA A 14 12.56 12.50 6.19
N TRP A 15 12.37 13.06 4.99
CA TRP A 15 11.08 13.58 4.51
C TRP A 15 10.13 12.49 3.97
N GLU A 16 10.59 11.26 3.88
CA GLU A 16 9.80 10.10 3.47
C GLU A 16 9.24 9.32 4.67
N CYS A 17 9.51 9.81 5.89
CA CYS A 17 9.07 9.17 7.11
C CYS A 17 7.79 9.81 7.68
N ASP A 18 7.01 9.00 8.38
CA ASP A 18 5.83 9.43 9.12
C ASP A 18 6.19 9.98 10.51
N THR A 19 5.17 10.26 11.33
CA THR A 19 5.34 10.76 12.71
C THR A 19 5.94 9.74 13.68
N ALA A 20 5.99 8.47 13.30
CA ALA A 20 6.65 7.40 14.05
C ALA A 20 8.09 7.13 13.56
N GLU A 21 8.60 7.99 12.64
CA GLU A 21 9.90 7.91 11.99
C GLU A 21 10.08 6.67 11.08
N HIS A 22 8.97 6.03 10.68
CA HIS A 22 8.97 4.91 9.76
C HIS A 22 8.84 5.38 8.31
N PHE A 23 9.47 4.65 7.39
CA PHE A 23 9.31 4.84 5.97
C PHE A 23 7.83 4.72 5.60
N THR A 24 7.25 5.79 5.07
CA THR A 24 5.80 5.91 4.83
C THR A 24 5.35 4.98 3.72
N THR A 25 4.20 4.34 3.89
CA THR A 25 3.65 3.35 2.94
C THR A 25 3.56 3.88 1.51
N GLY A 26 3.22 5.16 1.30
CA GLY A 26 3.17 5.78 -0.04
C GLY A 26 4.51 5.73 -0.77
N TYR A 27 5.62 5.92 -0.07
CA TYR A 27 6.95 5.86 -0.68
C TYR A 27 7.41 4.43 -0.97
N TYR A 28 6.97 3.42 -0.23
CA TYR A 28 7.14 2.02 -0.66
C TYR A 28 6.52 1.81 -2.04
N PHE A 29 5.30 2.33 -2.27
CA PHE A 29 4.62 2.16 -3.55
C PHE A 29 5.26 2.95 -4.69
N ASP A 30 5.90 4.08 -4.42
CA ASP A 30 6.75 4.78 -5.39
C ASP A 30 7.93 3.89 -5.83
N ARG A 31 8.58 3.21 -4.88
CA ARG A 31 9.67 2.27 -5.18
C ARG A 31 9.19 1.01 -5.89
N PHE A 32 8.03 0.48 -5.51
CA PHE A 32 7.43 -0.66 -6.20
C PHE A 32 7.04 -0.33 -7.64
N ALA A 33 6.50 0.87 -7.90
CA ALA A 33 6.18 1.30 -9.26
C ALA A 33 7.43 1.32 -10.16
N GLN A 34 8.57 1.82 -9.66
CA GLN A 34 9.83 1.80 -10.38
C GLN A 34 10.34 0.36 -10.63
N SER A 35 10.24 -0.51 -9.61
CA SER A 35 10.61 -1.93 -9.72
C SER A 35 9.73 -2.67 -10.72
N THR A 36 8.43 -2.37 -10.75
CA THR A 36 7.49 -2.91 -11.73
C THR A 36 7.86 -2.53 -13.16
N LEU A 37 8.20 -1.25 -13.40
CA LEU A 37 8.65 -0.79 -14.73
C LEU A 37 9.93 -1.52 -15.15
N ARG A 38 10.85 -1.76 -14.24
CA ARG A 38 12.07 -2.53 -14.54
C ARG A 38 11.72 -3.97 -14.93
N MET A 39 10.83 -4.65 -14.19
CA MET A 39 10.37 -5.99 -14.54
C MET A 39 9.63 -6.03 -15.86
N LEU A 40 8.77 -5.06 -16.15
CA LEU A 40 8.05 -4.97 -17.41
C LEU A 40 9.00 -4.85 -18.60
N ALA A 41 10.12 -4.13 -18.46
CA ALA A 41 11.14 -4.05 -19.50
C ALA A 41 11.75 -5.44 -19.80
N GLU A 42 12.04 -6.24 -18.77
CA GLU A 42 12.55 -7.62 -18.93
C GLU A 42 11.48 -8.54 -19.54
N LEU A 43 10.21 -8.25 -19.30
CA LEU A 43 9.07 -8.99 -19.89
C LEU A 43 8.68 -8.50 -21.29
N GLY A 44 9.52 -7.67 -21.92
CA GLY A 44 9.39 -7.24 -23.31
C GLY A 44 8.51 -6.01 -23.55
N TYR A 45 8.15 -5.25 -22.51
CA TYR A 45 7.47 -3.97 -22.66
C TYR A 45 8.49 -2.82 -22.76
N ALA A 46 8.33 -1.95 -23.76
CA ALA A 46 9.10 -0.70 -23.79
C ALA A 46 8.58 0.26 -22.72
N SER A 47 9.44 1.11 -22.18
CA SER A 47 9.07 2.06 -21.11
C SER A 47 8.05 3.09 -21.54
N ASP A 48 7.94 3.38 -22.83
CA ASP A 48 7.00 4.31 -23.47
C ASP A 48 5.82 3.60 -24.15
N ASP A 49 5.65 2.30 -23.91
CA ASP A 49 4.57 1.50 -24.50
C ASP A 49 3.22 1.94 -23.93
N PRO A 50 2.30 2.48 -24.76
CA PRO A 50 0.98 2.89 -24.28
C PRO A 50 0.11 1.72 -23.80
N SER A 51 0.51 0.48 -24.11
CA SER A 51 -0.14 -0.76 -23.68
C SER A 51 0.46 -1.34 -22.40
N LEU A 52 1.27 -0.59 -21.64
CA LEU A 52 1.76 -1.06 -20.34
C LEU A 52 0.58 -1.52 -19.48
N PRO A 53 0.67 -2.73 -18.88
CA PRO A 53 -0.42 -3.29 -18.14
C PRO A 53 -0.72 -2.47 -16.88
N GLY A 54 -2.01 -2.28 -16.62
CA GLY A 54 -2.44 -1.72 -15.34
C GLY A 54 -2.37 -2.75 -14.23
N THR A 55 -2.15 -2.30 -13.02
CA THR A 55 -2.27 -3.11 -11.82
C THR A 55 -3.75 -3.38 -11.51
N ARG A 56 -4.08 -4.64 -11.25
CA ARG A 56 -5.43 -5.06 -10.80
C ARG A 56 -5.51 -5.18 -9.30
N GLU A 57 -4.49 -5.76 -8.69
CA GLU A 57 -4.44 -6.04 -7.25
C GLU A 57 -3.01 -5.90 -6.73
N CYS A 58 -2.89 -5.49 -5.46
CA CYS A 58 -1.66 -5.64 -4.69
C CYS A 58 -1.96 -6.24 -3.32
N TYR A 59 -1.11 -7.16 -2.89
CA TYR A 59 -1.06 -7.66 -1.53
C TYR A 59 0.30 -7.33 -0.93
N VAL A 60 0.31 -6.59 0.17
CA VAL A 60 1.55 -6.13 0.81
C VAL A 60 1.61 -6.58 2.26
N ARG A 61 2.75 -7.11 2.68
CA ARG A 61 3.06 -7.39 4.08
C ARG A 61 4.29 -6.62 4.49
N TYR A 62 4.11 -5.79 5.51
CA TYR A 62 5.18 -5.08 6.20
C TYR A 62 5.62 -5.95 7.38
N LEU A 63 6.80 -6.54 7.26
CA LEU A 63 7.36 -7.52 8.20
C LEU A 63 8.29 -6.85 9.20
N ARG A 64 9.05 -5.86 8.74
CA ARG A 64 9.96 -5.02 9.51
C ARG A 64 9.89 -3.59 9.00
N GLU A 65 9.94 -2.65 9.91
CA GLU A 65 9.98 -1.23 9.59
C GLU A 65 11.35 -0.82 9.05
N LEU A 66 11.37 -0.03 7.98
CA LEU A 66 12.52 0.75 7.57
C LEU A 66 12.42 2.14 8.20
N ASN A 67 13.54 2.64 8.70
CA ASN A 67 13.64 3.91 9.40
C ASN A 67 14.47 4.92 8.60
N LYS A 68 14.44 6.14 9.02
CA LYS A 68 15.24 7.22 8.47
C LYS A 68 16.72 6.86 8.43
N GLY A 69 17.31 6.87 7.24
CA GLY A 69 18.72 6.58 6.99
C GLY A 69 19.02 5.15 6.57
N ASP A 70 18.07 4.22 6.75
CA ASP A 70 18.26 2.84 6.31
C ASP A 70 18.46 2.78 4.80
N VAL A 71 19.37 1.90 4.37
CA VAL A 71 19.61 1.60 2.96
C VAL A 71 18.94 0.28 2.61
N PHE A 72 18.32 0.21 1.43
CA PHE A 72 17.61 -0.97 1.01
C PHE A 72 17.76 -1.24 -0.48
N HIS A 73 17.43 -2.45 -0.89
CA HIS A 73 17.22 -2.80 -2.29
C HIS A 73 15.94 -3.58 -2.45
N ILE A 74 15.45 -3.62 -3.69
CA ILE A 74 14.26 -4.39 -4.06
C ILE A 74 14.69 -5.46 -5.05
N GLU A 75 14.35 -6.69 -4.71
CA GLU A 75 14.43 -7.85 -5.57
C GLU A 75 13.04 -8.19 -6.09
N SER A 76 12.93 -8.48 -7.38
CA SER A 76 11.67 -8.78 -8.03
C SER A 76 11.74 -10.03 -8.89
N GLY A 77 10.61 -10.74 -9.02
CA GLY A 77 10.51 -11.91 -9.86
C GLY A 77 9.07 -12.17 -10.31
N VAL A 78 8.89 -13.12 -11.22
CA VAL A 78 7.59 -13.57 -11.71
C VAL A 78 7.12 -14.75 -10.86
N ILE A 79 6.02 -14.59 -10.14
CA ILE A 79 5.41 -15.65 -9.34
C ILE A 79 4.57 -16.56 -10.25
N ASP A 80 3.76 -15.96 -11.12
CA ASP A 80 2.90 -16.65 -12.07
C ASP A 80 2.74 -15.84 -13.35
N CYS A 81 2.55 -16.52 -14.47
CA CYS A 81 2.34 -15.87 -15.76
C CYS A 81 1.48 -16.76 -16.65
N ASN A 82 0.41 -16.18 -17.20
CA ASN A 82 -0.44 -16.84 -18.16
C ASN A 82 -0.85 -15.88 -19.30
N GLU A 83 -1.76 -16.31 -20.17
CA GLU A 83 -2.21 -15.51 -21.32
C GLU A 83 -2.99 -14.23 -20.97
N ASN A 84 -3.41 -14.05 -19.73
CA ASN A 84 -4.25 -12.93 -19.30
C ASN A 84 -3.59 -12.02 -18.27
N GLN A 85 -2.56 -12.52 -17.57
CA GLN A 85 -1.96 -11.78 -16.46
C GLN A 85 -0.52 -12.20 -16.18
N VAL A 86 0.20 -11.29 -15.52
CA VAL A 86 1.47 -11.58 -14.85
C VAL A 86 1.31 -11.24 -13.37
N VAL A 87 1.80 -12.12 -12.50
CA VAL A 87 1.91 -11.88 -11.07
C VAL A 87 3.38 -11.65 -10.73
N LEU A 88 3.70 -10.45 -10.26
CA LEU A 88 5.04 -10.08 -9.81
C LEU A 88 5.14 -10.20 -8.29
N GLY A 89 6.28 -10.68 -7.83
CA GLY A 89 6.69 -10.63 -6.43
C GLY A 89 7.83 -9.62 -6.24
N HIS A 90 7.70 -8.74 -5.26
CA HIS A 90 8.72 -7.77 -4.88
C HIS A 90 9.10 -7.98 -3.42
N ARG A 91 10.40 -7.97 -3.13
CA ARG A 91 10.98 -8.12 -1.79
C ARG A 91 11.82 -6.89 -1.48
N VAL A 92 11.48 -6.15 -0.45
CA VAL A 92 12.31 -5.05 0.05
C VAL A 92 13.22 -5.60 1.13
N ILE A 93 14.52 -5.47 0.93
CA ILE A 93 15.54 -6.02 1.80
C ILE A 93 16.40 -4.87 2.34
N ASP A 94 16.60 -4.85 3.65
CA ASP A 94 17.59 -3.98 4.29
C ASP A 94 18.98 -4.38 3.79
N SER A 95 19.69 -3.46 3.13
CA SER A 95 20.97 -3.77 2.49
C SER A 95 22.12 -3.96 3.48
N ASP A 96 22.00 -3.43 4.72
CA ASP A 96 23.01 -3.58 5.74
C ASP A 96 22.90 -4.91 6.48
N THR A 97 21.66 -5.34 6.75
CA THR A 97 21.41 -6.54 7.55
C THR A 97 21.07 -7.78 6.75
N GLY A 98 20.60 -7.59 5.50
CA GLY A 98 20.05 -8.65 4.65
C GLY A 98 18.65 -9.11 5.07
N GLU A 99 18.00 -8.43 6.03
CA GLU A 99 16.68 -8.81 6.50
C GLU A 99 15.58 -8.39 5.53
N LEU A 100 14.60 -9.28 5.34
CA LEU A 100 13.39 -9.00 4.55
C LEU A 100 12.46 -8.06 5.33
N CYS A 101 12.22 -6.87 4.78
CA CYS A 101 11.40 -5.84 5.42
C CYS A 101 9.96 -5.82 4.93
N THR A 102 9.74 -5.99 3.63
CA THR A 102 8.40 -5.89 3.03
C THR A 102 8.30 -6.81 1.82
N THR A 103 7.14 -7.43 1.63
CA THR A 103 6.80 -8.17 0.42
C THR A 103 5.59 -7.54 -0.26
N MET A 104 5.57 -7.57 -1.60
CA MET A 104 4.39 -7.23 -2.39
C MET A 104 4.17 -8.25 -3.50
N GLU A 105 2.97 -8.78 -3.57
CA GLU A 105 2.44 -9.45 -4.75
C GLU A 105 1.62 -8.46 -5.56
N GLN A 106 1.87 -8.39 -6.86
CA GLN A 106 1.19 -7.47 -7.76
C GLN A 106 0.66 -8.20 -8.98
N VAL A 107 -0.63 -8.11 -9.21
CA VAL A 107 -1.28 -8.70 -10.39
C VAL A 107 -1.43 -7.64 -11.47
N LEU A 108 -0.83 -7.90 -12.64
CA LEU A 108 -0.89 -7.06 -13.83
C LEU A 108 -1.85 -7.66 -14.86
N ASN A 109 -2.68 -6.82 -15.50
CA ASN A 109 -3.72 -7.22 -16.46
C ASN A 109 -3.20 -7.40 -17.89
N ALA A 110 -2.09 -8.09 -18.07
CA ALA A 110 -1.59 -8.46 -19.39
C ALA A 110 -0.58 -9.61 -19.28
N PRO A 111 -0.41 -10.43 -20.34
CA PRO A 111 0.64 -11.44 -20.40
C PRO A 111 2.01 -10.80 -20.58
N ALA A 112 3.06 -11.56 -20.30
CA ALA A 112 4.41 -11.17 -20.70
C ALA A 112 4.53 -11.14 -22.24
N LYS A 113 5.28 -10.18 -22.78
CA LYS A 113 5.59 -10.08 -24.23
C LYS A 113 6.87 -10.83 -24.60
N ALA A 114 7.69 -11.19 -23.61
CA ALA A 114 8.90 -12.00 -23.77
C ALA A 114 8.87 -13.22 -22.84
N ASP A 115 9.83 -14.12 -23.00
CA ASP A 115 9.97 -15.28 -22.13
C ASP A 115 10.21 -14.85 -20.67
N SER A 116 9.29 -15.22 -19.78
CA SER A 116 9.35 -14.93 -18.35
C SER A 116 10.14 -15.97 -17.55
N THR A 117 10.49 -17.11 -18.17
CA THR A 117 11.16 -18.23 -17.48
C THR A 117 12.42 -17.83 -16.71
N PRO A 118 13.30 -16.96 -17.23
CA PRO A 118 14.49 -16.54 -16.48
C PRO A 118 14.21 -15.83 -15.15
N TYR A 119 13.01 -15.25 -15.01
CA TYR A 119 12.61 -14.44 -13.87
C TYR A 119 11.57 -15.12 -12.97
N GLN A 120 11.19 -16.37 -13.30
CA GLN A 120 10.28 -17.15 -12.43
C GLN A 120 10.95 -17.48 -11.11
N VAL A 121 10.23 -17.25 -10.02
CA VAL A 121 10.71 -17.48 -8.65
C VAL A 121 9.74 -18.34 -7.88
N GLU A 122 10.27 -19.12 -6.93
CA GLU A 122 9.46 -19.70 -5.86
C GLU A 122 9.16 -18.57 -4.85
N TRP A 123 7.87 -18.31 -4.65
CA TRP A 123 7.45 -17.20 -3.80
C TRP A 123 7.38 -17.64 -2.34
N GLU A 124 8.11 -16.93 -1.50
CA GLU A 124 8.20 -17.17 -0.05
C GLU A 124 7.46 -16.09 0.76
N GLY A 125 6.69 -15.23 0.11
CA GLY A 125 5.89 -14.21 0.80
C GLY A 125 4.75 -14.83 1.62
N PRO A 126 4.25 -14.12 2.65
CA PRO A 126 3.13 -14.59 3.45
C PRO A 126 1.87 -14.77 2.59
N GLU A 127 1.13 -15.83 2.84
CA GLU A 127 -0.16 -16.06 2.17
C GLU A 127 -1.16 -14.94 2.46
N LYS A 128 -1.94 -14.59 1.44
CA LYS A 128 -3.03 -13.61 1.55
C LYS A 128 -4.18 -14.21 2.36
N GLU A 129 -4.43 -13.66 3.52
CA GLU A 129 -5.61 -14.03 4.32
C GLU A 129 -6.89 -13.43 3.72
N GLU A 130 -7.92 -14.25 3.58
CA GLU A 130 -9.24 -13.73 3.26
C GLU A 130 -9.77 -12.86 4.40
N ARG A 131 -10.24 -11.67 4.04
CA ARG A 131 -10.83 -10.74 5.00
C ARG A 131 -12.36 -10.73 4.83
N ALA A 132 -13.07 -10.83 5.94
CA ALA A 132 -14.52 -10.69 5.92
C ALA A 132 -14.94 -9.35 5.27
N ASP A 133 -16.07 -9.33 4.62
CA ASP A 133 -16.65 -8.10 4.08
C ASP A 133 -16.84 -7.03 5.15
N VAL A 134 -16.92 -5.78 4.71
CA VAL A 134 -17.32 -4.69 5.60
C VAL A 134 -18.76 -4.93 6.06
N PRO A 135 -19.07 -4.84 7.36
CA PRO A 135 -20.44 -5.02 7.84
C PRO A 135 -21.43 -4.15 7.07
N ALA A 136 -22.59 -4.71 6.72
CA ALA A 136 -23.60 -4.01 5.91
C ALA A 136 -24.10 -2.68 6.51
N GLY A 137 -24.02 -2.52 7.83
CA GLY A 137 -24.37 -1.29 8.55
C GLY A 137 -23.19 -0.37 8.85
N ALA A 138 -22.01 -0.63 8.31
CA ALA A 138 -20.83 0.17 8.64
C ALA A 138 -20.97 1.63 8.20
N THR A 139 -20.55 2.54 9.08
CA THR A 139 -20.53 3.97 8.79
C THR A 139 -19.34 4.32 7.90
N TRP A 140 -19.60 4.81 6.69
CA TRP A 140 -18.61 5.34 5.80
C TRP A 140 -18.37 6.83 6.04
N MET A 141 -17.15 7.19 6.37
CA MET A 141 -16.75 8.55 6.71
C MET A 141 -16.01 9.19 5.54
N PRO A 142 -16.42 10.36 5.03
CA PRO A 142 -15.62 11.12 4.09
C PRO A 142 -14.28 11.50 4.74
N THR A 143 -13.16 11.15 4.09
CA THR A 143 -11.82 11.32 4.65
C THR A 143 -10.86 12.09 3.72
N VAL A 144 -11.04 12.02 2.41
CA VAL A 144 -10.27 12.77 1.43
C VAL A 144 -11.20 13.31 0.34
N ALA A 145 -10.93 14.51 -0.13
CA ALA A 145 -11.49 15.08 -1.35
C ALA A 145 -10.41 15.97 -1.97
N ASP A 146 -9.91 15.57 -3.14
CA ASP A 146 -8.84 16.30 -3.82
C ASP A 146 -8.91 16.15 -5.36
N VAL A 147 -7.88 16.62 -6.04
CA VAL A 147 -7.74 16.60 -7.49
C VAL A 147 -6.41 15.94 -7.85
N VAL A 148 -6.41 15.06 -8.85
CA VAL A 148 -5.18 14.46 -9.39
C VAL A 148 -4.32 15.55 -10.04
N ARG A 149 -3.09 15.69 -9.58
CA ARG A 149 -2.11 16.64 -10.15
C ARG A 149 -1.27 15.94 -11.21
N GLN A 150 -0.78 16.69 -12.18
CA GLN A 150 0.12 16.16 -13.22
C GLN A 150 1.36 15.46 -12.61
N ALA A 151 1.88 15.98 -11.50
CA ALA A 151 3.05 15.41 -10.82
C ALA A 151 2.79 14.07 -10.10
N GLU A 152 1.55 13.61 -10.03
CA GLU A 152 1.14 12.34 -9.42
C GLU A 152 0.85 11.26 -10.47
N THR A 153 1.11 11.58 -11.74
CA THR A 153 0.83 10.65 -12.83
C THR A 153 2.11 10.05 -13.38
N ASP A 154 1.98 8.84 -13.88
CA ASP A 154 3.02 8.20 -14.67
C ASP A 154 3.19 8.93 -16.03
N TRP A 155 4.16 8.50 -16.83
CA TRP A 155 4.43 9.07 -18.15
C TRP A 155 3.26 8.93 -19.13
N SER A 156 2.32 8.00 -18.91
CA SER A 156 1.09 7.84 -19.71
C SER A 156 -0.04 8.79 -19.29
N GLY A 157 0.20 9.62 -18.27
CA GLY A 157 -0.79 10.54 -17.72
C GLY A 157 -1.82 9.89 -16.79
N ARG A 158 -1.56 8.67 -16.31
CA ARG A 158 -2.42 7.97 -15.35
C ARG A 158 -1.88 8.10 -13.93
N LEU A 159 -2.77 8.21 -12.96
CA LEU A 159 -2.39 8.21 -11.54
C LEU A 159 -1.53 6.99 -11.25
N ASP A 160 -0.34 7.21 -10.70
CA ASP A 160 0.58 6.13 -10.34
C ASP A 160 0.17 5.43 -9.03
N LEU A 161 0.81 4.29 -8.73
CA LEU A 161 0.49 3.49 -7.54
C LEU A 161 0.67 4.28 -6.24
N SER A 162 1.69 5.13 -6.15
CA SER A 162 1.95 5.93 -4.96
C SER A 162 0.85 6.96 -4.72
N GLY A 163 0.31 7.53 -5.78
CA GLY A 163 -0.76 8.53 -5.72
C GLY A 163 -2.05 7.99 -5.07
N TYR A 164 -2.39 6.73 -5.30
CA TYR A 164 -3.50 6.06 -4.59
C TYR A 164 -3.17 5.90 -3.11
N VAL A 165 -1.98 5.39 -2.80
CA VAL A 165 -1.61 5.04 -1.43
C VAL A 165 -1.39 6.27 -0.56
N HIS A 166 -0.90 7.38 -1.10
CA HIS A 166 -0.83 8.66 -0.38
C HIS A 166 -2.23 9.15 0.04
N ARG A 167 -3.25 8.98 -0.80
CA ARG A 167 -4.64 9.31 -0.45
C ARG A 167 -5.19 8.38 0.62
N PHE A 168 -4.92 7.09 0.53
CA PHE A 168 -5.31 6.13 1.57
C PHE A 168 -4.58 6.38 2.89
N SER A 169 -3.31 6.76 2.88
CA SER A 169 -2.56 7.16 4.08
C SER A 169 -3.19 8.40 4.73
N THR A 170 -3.56 9.40 3.92
CA THR A 170 -4.30 10.58 4.40
C THR A 170 -5.65 10.17 4.99
N ALA A 171 -6.40 9.30 4.31
CA ALA A 171 -7.69 8.81 4.78
C ALA A 171 -7.58 8.04 6.11
N SER A 172 -6.54 7.22 6.25
CA SER A 172 -6.21 6.51 7.49
C SER A 172 -5.95 7.48 8.63
N ALA A 173 -5.11 8.50 8.43
CA ALA A 173 -4.80 9.52 9.43
C ALA A 173 -6.05 10.33 9.84
N GLN A 174 -6.90 10.72 8.89
CA GLN A 174 -8.16 11.40 9.15
C GLN A 174 -9.12 10.53 9.97
N CYS A 175 -9.22 9.25 9.66
CA CYS A 175 -10.02 8.30 10.43
C CYS A 175 -9.49 8.12 11.85
N GLN A 176 -8.18 7.92 12.01
CA GLN A 176 -7.51 7.76 13.30
C GLN A 176 -7.74 8.97 14.21
N ALA A 177 -7.62 10.19 13.68
CA ALA A 177 -7.87 11.40 14.44
C ALA A 177 -9.31 11.48 14.99
N ARG A 178 -10.32 10.96 14.25
CA ARG A 178 -11.72 10.97 14.68
C ARG A 178 -12.00 10.10 15.91
N PHE A 179 -11.27 9.01 16.10
CA PHE A 179 -11.40 8.23 17.34
C PHE A 179 -10.34 8.57 18.40
N GLY A 180 -9.47 9.55 18.15
CA GLY A 180 -8.57 10.11 19.15
C GLY A 180 -7.10 9.77 19.00
N MET A 181 -6.70 8.96 18.02
CA MET A 181 -5.29 8.78 17.67
C MET A 181 -4.81 9.95 16.80
N SER A 182 -4.73 11.12 17.43
CA SER A 182 -4.26 12.35 16.78
C SER A 182 -2.72 12.43 16.80
N PRO A 183 -2.11 13.35 16.02
CA PRO A 183 -0.67 13.61 16.12
C PRO A 183 -0.22 14.04 17.52
N SER A 184 -1.05 14.73 18.32
CA SER A 184 -0.76 15.06 19.72
C SER A 184 -0.74 13.80 20.59
N TYR A 185 -1.73 12.90 20.41
CA TYR A 185 -1.73 11.62 21.10
C TYR A 185 -0.42 10.87 20.84
N THR A 186 0.02 10.77 19.61
CA THR A 186 1.26 10.07 19.26
C THR A 186 2.48 10.69 19.92
N ARG A 187 2.59 12.02 19.90
CA ARG A 187 3.73 12.71 20.54
C ARG A 187 3.74 12.60 22.06
N GLU A 188 2.58 12.75 22.70
CA GLU A 188 2.47 12.81 24.16
C GLU A 188 2.45 11.44 24.82
N GLN A 189 1.77 10.49 24.21
CA GLN A 189 1.61 9.15 24.77
C GLN A 189 2.61 8.13 24.23
N ARG A 190 3.38 8.49 23.21
CA ARG A 190 4.37 7.61 22.56
C ARG A 190 3.75 6.32 22.01
N PHE A 191 2.50 6.42 21.53
CA PHE A 191 1.83 5.35 20.79
C PHE A 191 1.47 5.82 19.39
N GLY A 192 1.62 4.94 18.42
CA GLY A 192 1.31 5.18 17.01
C GLY A 192 0.45 4.09 16.41
N PHE A 193 0.27 4.21 15.10
CA PHE A 193 -0.37 3.19 14.28
C PHE A 193 0.66 2.63 13.32
N SER A 194 0.91 1.33 13.39
CA SER A 194 1.80 0.65 12.45
C SER A 194 0.98 -0.32 11.59
N THR A 195 1.08 -0.15 10.28
CA THR A 195 0.44 -1.00 9.29
C THR A 195 1.28 -2.24 9.05
N PHE A 196 0.66 -3.41 9.04
CA PHE A 196 1.36 -4.66 8.70
C PHE A 196 0.82 -5.37 7.46
N GLU A 197 -0.36 -4.97 6.95
CA GLU A 197 -0.95 -5.57 5.75
C GLU A 197 -1.76 -4.56 4.96
N PHE A 198 -1.60 -4.60 3.62
CA PHE A 198 -2.47 -3.96 2.64
C PHE A 198 -3.02 -4.99 1.66
N GLN A 199 -4.32 -4.89 1.37
CA GLN A 199 -4.97 -5.56 0.25
C GLN A 199 -5.64 -4.50 -0.61
N LEU A 200 -5.09 -4.23 -1.80
CA LEU A 200 -5.58 -3.21 -2.72
C LEU A 200 -6.25 -3.86 -3.92
N GLY A 201 -7.35 -3.26 -4.37
CA GLY A 201 -7.97 -3.55 -5.65
C GLY A 201 -8.13 -2.28 -6.46
N PHE A 202 -7.93 -2.37 -7.79
CA PHE A 202 -8.05 -1.25 -8.73
C PHE A 202 -9.12 -1.56 -9.77
N TYR A 203 -9.92 -0.56 -10.13
CA TYR A 203 -11.12 -0.75 -10.94
C TYR A 203 -11.19 0.28 -12.08
N GLY A 204 -11.61 -0.19 -13.26
CA GLY A 204 -11.77 0.67 -14.43
C GLY A 204 -10.46 1.28 -14.92
N ALA A 205 -10.56 2.42 -15.59
CA ALA A 205 -9.40 3.17 -16.05
C ALA A 205 -8.79 3.96 -14.89
N ALA A 206 -7.45 4.05 -14.83
CA ALA A 206 -6.79 4.88 -13.84
C ALA A 206 -7.14 6.37 -14.03
N PRO A 207 -7.33 7.15 -12.95
CA PRO A 207 -7.62 8.57 -13.04
C PRO A 207 -6.48 9.36 -13.70
N GLY A 208 -6.84 10.41 -14.43
CA GLY A 208 -5.91 11.34 -15.05
C GLY A 208 -5.89 12.72 -14.38
N PRO A 209 -4.98 13.62 -14.83
CA PRO A 209 -4.84 14.97 -14.27
C PRO A 209 -6.14 15.75 -14.36
N GLY A 210 -6.49 16.46 -13.29
CA GLY A 210 -7.70 17.27 -13.20
C GLY A 210 -8.95 16.49 -12.74
N GLU A 211 -8.91 15.17 -12.70
CA GLU A 211 -10.01 14.39 -12.14
C GLU A 211 -10.10 14.56 -10.62
N ARG A 212 -11.32 14.70 -10.12
CA ARG A 212 -11.59 14.82 -8.68
C ARG A 212 -11.81 13.44 -8.08
N LEU A 213 -11.15 13.19 -6.95
CA LEU A 213 -11.24 11.94 -6.22
C LEU A 213 -11.76 12.19 -4.80
N GLU A 214 -12.59 11.29 -4.33
CA GLU A 214 -13.09 11.26 -2.97
C GLU A 214 -12.77 9.89 -2.36
N VAL A 215 -12.37 9.90 -1.07
CA VAL A 215 -12.16 8.66 -0.30
C VAL A 215 -13.07 8.65 0.89
N GLU A 216 -13.76 7.54 1.06
CA GLU A 216 -14.49 7.23 2.27
C GLU A 216 -13.83 6.06 2.99
N THR A 217 -13.87 6.12 4.32
CA THR A 217 -13.24 5.12 5.20
C THR A 217 -14.26 4.57 6.18
N ALA A 218 -14.26 3.24 6.36
CA ALA A 218 -14.99 2.57 7.43
C ALA A 218 -14.02 1.82 8.34
N ILE A 219 -14.34 1.73 9.63
CA ILE A 219 -13.68 0.83 10.56
C ILE A 219 -14.40 -0.51 10.44
N ALA A 220 -13.73 -1.54 9.94
CA ALA A 220 -14.33 -2.85 9.72
C ALA A 220 -14.11 -3.83 10.88
N HIS A 221 -13.09 -3.59 11.70
CA HIS A 221 -12.80 -4.41 12.88
C HIS A 221 -11.94 -3.61 13.87
N ILE A 222 -12.15 -3.86 15.16
CA ILE A 222 -11.28 -3.43 16.24
C ILE A 222 -11.10 -4.57 17.24
N GLY A 223 -9.86 -5.03 17.38
CA GLY A 223 -9.42 -6.02 18.34
C GLY A 223 -8.82 -5.39 19.61
N ARG A 224 -8.03 -6.17 20.34
CA ARG A 224 -7.32 -5.69 21.54
C ARG A 224 -6.25 -4.67 21.20
N SER A 225 -5.43 -4.94 20.17
CA SER A 225 -4.34 -4.07 19.70
C SER A 225 -4.34 -3.85 18.19
N SER A 226 -5.27 -4.45 17.45
CA SER A 226 -5.36 -4.36 15.99
C SER A 226 -6.64 -3.67 15.56
N ILE A 227 -6.57 -3.02 14.40
CA ILE A 227 -7.74 -2.40 13.76
C ILE A 227 -7.66 -2.65 12.27
N ARG A 228 -8.82 -2.86 11.63
CA ARG A 228 -8.95 -2.89 10.19
C ARG A 228 -9.72 -1.67 9.71
N LEU A 229 -9.07 -0.89 8.87
CA LEU A 229 -9.69 0.20 8.11
C LEU A 229 -9.94 -0.29 6.69
N VAL A 230 -11.09 0.06 6.14
CA VAL A 230 -11.40 -0.18 4.73
C VAL A 230 -11.71 1.15 4.08
N HIS A 231 -11.07 1.38 2.94
CA HIS A 231 -11.18 2.60 2.17
C HIS A 231 -11.78 2.29 0.81
N ARG A 232 -12.59 3.19 0.29
CA ARG A 232 -13.04 3.19 -1.09
C ARG A 232 -12.78 4.56 -1.70
N MET A 233 -12.15 4.56 -2.88
CA MET A 233 -11.83 5.77 -3.63
C MET A 233 -12.70 5.80 -4.89
N ALA A 234 -13.36 6.91 -5.14
CA ALA A 234 -14.25 7.06 -6.29
C ALA A 234 -14.03 8.40 -6.98
N ARG A 235 -14.39 8.49 -8.28
CA ARG A 235 -14.44 9.74 -9.02
C ARG A 235 -15.64 10.58 -8.59
N ALA A 236 -15.41 11.85 -8.33
CA ALA A 236 -16.47 12.79 -8.03
C ALA A 236 -16.86 13.60 -9.29
N PRO A 237 -18.16 13.89 -9.49
CA PRO A 237 -19.31 13.55 -8.62
C PRO A 237 -19.98 12.21 -8.97
N GLN A 238 -19.50 11.45 -9.97
CA GLN A 238 -20.20 10.27 -10.53
C GLN A 238 -20.24 9.10 -9.53
N GLY A 239 -19.25 9.00 -8.65
CA GLY A 239 -19.16 7.90 -7.68
C GLY A 239 -18.55 6.61 -8.26
N ASP A 240 -17.97 6.66 -9.45
CA ASP A 240 -17.32 5.49 -10.06
C ASP A 240 -16.12 5.05 -9.23
N LEU A 241 -16.19 3.83 -8.72
CA LEU A 241 -15.12 3.25 -7.92
C LEU A 241 -13.84 3.08 -8.73
N VAL A 242 -12.73 3.56 -8.21
CA VAL A 242 -11.41 3.44 -8.86
C VAL A 242 -10.42 2.60 -8.06
N ALA A 243 -10.54 2.56 -6.74
CA ALA A 243 -9.71 1.70 -5.91
C ALA A 243 -10.34 1.40 -4.55
N THR A 244 -9.95 0.28 -3.96
CA THR A 244 -10.24 -0.08 -2.58
C THR A 244 -8.96 -0.48 -1.86
N LEU A 245 -8.92 -0.25 -0.54
CA LEU A 245 -7.86 -0.75 0.32
C LEU A 245 -8.46 -1.33 1.59
N SER A 246 -8.12 -2.57 1.91
CA SER A 246 -8.22 -3.13 3.25
C SER A 246 -6.87 -3.00 3.94
N GLN A 247 -6.81 -2.23 5.01
CA GLN A 247 -5.60 -1.93 5.79
C GLN A 247 -5.71 -2.55 7.18
N MET A 248 -4.77 -3.44 7.51
CA MET A 248 -4.61 -3.95 8.87
C MET A 248 -3.44 -3.27 9.54
N GLY A 249 -3.65 -2.83 10.77
CA GLY A 249 -2.59 -2.25 11.56
C GLY A 249 -2.78 -2.49 13.05
N VAL A 250 -1.77 -2.10 13.81
CA VAL A 250 -1.73 -2.24 15.26
C VAL A 250 -1.50 -0.90 15.95
N HIS A 251 -2.05 -0.79 17.14
CA HIS A 251 -1.64 0.22 18.12
C HIS A 251 -0.26 -0.17 18.61
N LEU A 252 0.74 0.64 18.29
CA LEU A 252 2.16 0.37 18.51
C LEU A 252 2.69 1.24 19.64
N ASP A 253 3.32 0.62 20.62
CA ASP A 253 4.20 1.30 21.58
C ASP A 253 5.50 1.67 20.85
N LEU A 254 5.74 2.97 20.66
CA LEU A 254 6.90 3.47 19.89
C LEU A 254 8.23 3.29 20.63
N ASP A 255 8.21 3.21 21.95
CA ASP A 255 9.42 3.02 22.75
C ASP A 255 9.77 1.54 22.89
N ALA A 256 8.77 0.68 23.12
CA ALA A 256 8.96 -0.77 23.22
C ALA A 256 8.96 -1.48 21.85
N ARG A 257 8.58 -0.80 20.76
CA ARG A 257 8.49 -1.33 19.39
C ARG A 257 7.67 -2.62 19.29
N ARG A 258 6.51 -2.64 19.94
CA ARG A 258 5.62 -3.81 19.97
C ARG A 258 4.15 -3.39 20.05
N PRO A 259 3.22 -4.24 19.58
CA PRO A 259 1.80 -4.00 19.70
C PRO A 259 1.38 -3.85 21.18
N ALA A 260 0.56 -2.85 21.46
CA ALA A 260 0.00 -2.57 22.76
C ALA A 260 -1.54 -2.53 22.70
N PRO A 261 -2.24 -2.88 23.78
CA PRO A 261 -3.70 -2.74 23.81
C PRO A 261 -4.14 -1.30 23.55
N PHE A 262 -5.24 -1.13 22.81
CA PHE A 262 -5.89 0.17 22.75
C PHE A 262 -6.38 0.58 24.16
N PRO A 263 -6.18 1.85 24.57
CA PRO A 263 -6.90 2.40 25.70
C PRO A 263 -8.42 2.25 25.51
N ASP A 264 -9.13 1.91 26.59
CA ASP A 264 -10.58 1.65 26.54
C ASP A 264 -11.37 2.79 25.88
N GLU A 265 -10.99 4.03 26.16
CA GLU A 265 -11.62 5.22 25.58
C GLU A 265 -11.48 5.28 24.06
N LEU A 266 -10.28 5.01 23.54
CA LEU A 266 -10.02 4.99 22.08
C LEU A 266 -10.79 3.83 21.44
N ALA A 267 -10.75 2.64 22.04
CA ALA A 267 -11.49 1.48 21.54
C ALA A 267 -13.00 1.72 21.51
N GLN A 268 -13.56 2.37 22.53
CA GLN A 268 -14.99 2.72 22.57
C GLN A 268 -15.34 3.77 21.49
N ARG A 269 -14.49 4.80 21.30
CA ARG A 269 -14.70 5.79 20.25
C ARG A 269 -14.66 5.15 18.86
N ALA A 270 -13.69 4.26 18.59
CA ALA A 270 -13.59 3.54 17.33
C ALA A 270 -14.83 2.66 17.09
N ARG A 271 -15.32 1.92 18.11
CA ARG A 271 -16.55 1.13 18.00
C ARG A 271 -17.79 1.96 17.68
N ARG A 272 -17.90 3.18 18.23
CA ARG A 272 -19.00 4.09 17.87
C ARG A 272 -18.95 4.57 16.42
N LEU A 273 -17.79 4.57 15.80
CA LEU A 273 -17.64 4.91 14.38
C LEU A 273 -17.83 3.70 13.45
N MET A 274 -17.92 2.49 14.00
CA MET A 274 -18.22 1.28 13.20
C MET A 274 -19.74 1.14 12.95
N ALA A 275 -20.57 1.68 13.83
CA ALA A 275 -22.02 1.49 13.84
C ALA A 275 -22.77 2.41 12.87
#